data_7641cad6e0a10547b7e2a5791396ceac
#
_entry.id   7641cad6e0a10547b7e2a5791396ceac
#
_cell.length_a   1.000
_cell.length_b   1.000
_cell.length_c   1.000
_cell.angle_alpha   90.00
_cell.angle_beta   90.00
_cell.angle_gamma   90.00
#
_symmetry.space_group_name_H-M   'P 1'
#
loop_
_entity.id
_entity.type
_entity.pdbx_description
1 polymer ?
#
loop_
_entity_poly.entity_id
_entity_poly.type
_entity_poly.pdbx_seq_one_letter_code
_entity_poly.pdbx_strand_id
1 'polypeptide(L)'
;SEMCIRDSVCAVLIVNNNVDPLLAVLAGMCAGAIAGAVTGILTTVFEIPAILAGILTQISLWSINLRIMDDKANQAINPSNFDLLVSLRDVRQFALDNPILVALIFTAVIIALLYWFFGTELGSGIRATGANPNMSRAQGINVGRNKVLGLMLSNGIVALSSALYAQYQGFSDVNAGRGAIVIGLAAVIIGAVSYT
;
A
#
# COMPACT_ATOMS: atom_id res chain seq x y z
N SER A 1 8.95 -3.76 0.25
CA SER A 1 8.67 -5.05 -0.39
C SER A 1 7.19 -5.37 -0.43
N GLU A 2 6.39 -4.93 0.54
CA GLU A 2 4.94 -4.95 0.39
C GLU A 2 4.49 -4.10 -0.82
N MET A 3 5.23 -3.08 -1.21
CA MET A 3 5.00 -2.34 -2.45
C MET A 3 5.13 -3.23 -3.69
N CYS A 4 6.09 -4.14 -3.74
CA CYS A 4 6.37 -4.94 -4.94
C CYS A 4 5.27 -5.94 -5.30
N ILE A 5 4.62 -6.58 -4.31
CA ILE A 5 3.51 -7.51 -4.59
C ILE A 5 2.37 -6.80 -5.29
N ARG A 6 2.07 -5.60 -4.86
CA ARG A 6 0.96 -4.80 -5.34
C ARG A 6 1.20 -4.37 -6.77
N ASP A 7 2.42 -3.91 -7.05
CA ASP A 7 2.86 -3.54 -8.39
C ASP A 7 2.82 -4.76 -9.32
N SER A 8 3.26 -5.92 -8.82
CA SER A 8 3.25 -7.16 -9.59
C SER A 8 1.85 -7.71 -9.81
N VAL A 9 0.97 -7.69 -8.79
CA VAL A 9 -0.44 -8.09 -8.96
C VAL A 9 -1.14 -7.16 -9.96
N CYS A 10 -0.92 -5.85 -9.86
CA CYS A 10 -1.46 -4.88 -10.79
C CYS A 10 -0.91 -5.13 -12.22
N ALA A 11 0.41 -5.29 -12.35
CA ALA A 11 1.06 -5.52 -13.64
C ALA A 11 0.61 -6.83 -14.30
N VAL A 12 0.54 -7.93 -13.54
CA VAL A 12 0.11 -9.24 -14.05
C VAL A 12 -1.36 -9.24 -14.44
N LEU A 13 -2.24 -8.58 -13.68
CA LEU A 13 -3.65 -8.47 -14.04
C LEU A 13 -3.86 -7.66 -15.32
N ILE A 14 -3.11 -6.58 -15.50
CA ILE A 14 -3.17 -5.78 -16.73
C ILE A 14 -2.61 -6.57 -17.92
N VAL A 15 -1.45 -7.19 -17.76
CA VAL A 15 -0.73 -7.85 -18.88
C VAL A 15 -1.36 -9.19 -19.27
N ASN A 16 -1.73 -10.04 -18.30
CA ASN A 16 -2.22 -11.39 -18.59
C ASN A 16 -3.73 -11.47 -18.82
N ASN A 17 -4.54 -10.65 -18.14
CA ASN A 17 -5.98 -10.76 -18.16
C ASN A 17 -6.70 -9.61 -18.88
N ASN A 18 -5.99 -8.61 -19.42
CA ASN A 18 -6.59 -7.42 -20.04
C ASN A 18 -7.70 -6.78 -19.17
N VAL A 19 -7.51 -6.78 -17.86
CA VAL A 19 -8.46 -6.21 -16.89
C VAL A 19 -8.34 -4.69 -16.92
N ASP A 20 -9.48 -4.00 -16.75
CA ASP A 20 -9.50 -2.55 -16.65
C ASP A 20 -8.49 -2.04 -15.61
N PRO A 21 -7.70 -1.00 -15.92
CA PRO A 21 -6.65 -0.48 -15.03
C PRO A 21 -7.16 -0.08 -13.64
N LEU A 22 -8.41 0.37 -13.55
CA LEU A 22 -9.07 0.71 -12.28
C LEU A 22 -9.27 -0.52 -11.41
N LEU A 23 -9.73 -1.64 -12.00
CA LEU A 23 -9.92 -2.90 -11.29
C LEU A 23 -8.57 -3.49 -10.85
N ALA A 24 -7.53 -3.35 -11.66
CA ALA A 24 -6.18 -3.78 -11.31
C ALA A 24 -5.60 -3.00 -10.11
N VAL A 25 -5.85 -1.69 -10.03
CA VAL A 25 -5.47 -0.86 -8.88
C VAL A 25 -6.23 -1.26 -7.62
N LEU A 26 -7.54 -1.51 -7.72
CA LEU A 26 -8.35 -1.98 -6.58
C LEU A 26 -7.92 -3.37 -6.11
N ALA A 27 -7.61 -4.28 -7.03
CA ALA A 27 -7.08 -5.61 -6.69
C ALA A 27 -5.71 -5.50 -5.98
N GLY A 28 -4.83 -4.61 -6.44
CA GLY A 28 -3.57 -4.28 -5.78
C GLY A 28 -3.79 -3.75 -4.36
N MET A 29 -4.76 -2.85 -4.18
CA MET A 29 -5.14 -2.34 -2.86
C MET A 29 -5.63 -3.45 -1.93
N CYS A 30 -6.49 -4.37 -2.40
CA CYS A 30 -6.96 -5.51 -1.64
C CYS A 30 -5.81 -6.46 -1.25
N ALA A 31 -4.90 -6.76 -2.19
CA ALA A 31 -3.72 -7.58 -1.91
C ALA A 31 -2.83 -6.94 -0.83
N GLY A 32 -2.64 -5.62 -0.88
CA GLY A 32 -1.92 -4.88 0.15
C GLY A 32 -2.62 -4.89 1.51
N ALA A 33 -3.94 -4.77 1.55
CA ALA A 33 -4.71 -4.86 2.78
C ALA A 33 -4.60 -6.26 3.42
N ILE A 34 -4.63 -7.32 2.61
CA ILE A 34 -4.44 -8.71 3.08
C ILE A 34 -3.03 -8.89 3.66
N ALA A 35 -2.00 -8.39 2.97
CA ALA A 35 -0.63 -8.42 3.47
C ALA A 35 -0.50 -7.68 4.82
N GLY A 36 -1.14 -6.51 4.94
CA GLY A 36 -1.23 -5.76 6.20
C GLY A 36 -1.96 -6.52 7.30
N ALA A 37 -3.01 -7.30 6.96
CA ALA A 37 -3.71 -8.16 7.91
C ALA A 37 -2.79 -9.26 8.46
N VAL A 38 -2.02 -9.92 7.58
CA VAL A 38 -1.05 -10.96 7.99
C VAL A 38 -0.02 -10.37 8.95
N THR A 39 0.59 -9.24 8.61
CA THR A 39 1.54 -8.54 9.50
C THR A 39 0.87 -8.17 10.83
N GLY A 40 -0.37 -7.68 10.78
CA GLY A 40 -1.14 -7.31 11.96
C GLY A 40 -1.45 -8.51 12.88
N ILE A 41 -1.78 -9.66 12.32
CA ILE A 41 -2.00 -10.90 13.07
C ILE A 41 -0.69 -11.36 13.72
N LEU A 42 0.43 -11.34 12.99
CA LEU A 42 1.73 -11.71 13.54
C LEU A 42 2.11 -10.85 14.74
N THR A 43 1.81 -9.55 14.71
CA THR A 43 2.13 -8.63 15.81
C THR A 43 1.15 -8.71 16.98
N THR A 44 -0.12 -9.10 16.75
CA THR A 44 -1.15 -9.05 17.81
C THR A 44 -1.45 -10.41 18.42
N VAL A 45 -1.37 -11.50 17.64
CA VAL A 45 -1.65 -12.86 18.11
C VAL A 45 -0.38 -13.55 18.57
N PHE A 46 0.72 -13.41 17.81
CA PHE A 46 2.00 -14.04 18.14
C PHE A 46 2.91 -13.13 18.99
N GLU A 47 2.46 -11.90 19.29
CA GLU A 47 3.22 -10.91 20.08
C GLU A 47 4.65 -10.66 19.57
N ILE A 48 4.87 -10.90 18.28
CA ILE A 48 6.17 -10.66 17.62
C ILE A 48 6.40 -9.15 17.52
N PRO A 49 7.60 -8.65 17.84
CA PRO A 49 7.93 -7.24 17.65
C PRO A 49 7.60 -6.76 16.23
N ALA A 50 6.98 -5.59 16.10
CA ALA A 50 6.45 -5.08 14.83
C ALA A 50 7.51 -5.02 13.71
N ILE A 51 8.77 -4.68 14.06
CA ILE A 51 9.89 -4.64 13.12
C ILE A 51 10.17 -6.04 12.56
N LEU A 52 10.23 -7.04 13.44
CA LEU A 52 10.51 -8.42 13.05
C LEU A 52 9.37 -9.01 12.21
N ALA A 53 8.12 -8.78 12.60
CA ALA A 53 6.93 -9.18 11.85
C ALA A 53 6.93 -8.55 10.44
N GLY A 54 7.30 -7.28 10.32
CA GLY A 54 7.43 -6.59 9.05
C GLY A 54 8.49 -7.22 8.14
N ILE A 55 9.67 -7.56 8.68
CA ILE A 55 10.75 -8.20 7.92
C ILE A 55 10.34 -9.62 7.47
N LEU A 56 9.71 -10.40 8.34
CA LEU A 56 9.24 -11.75 8.00
C LEU A 56 8.18 -11.71 6.88
N THR A 57 7.20 -10.84 7.01
CA THR A 57 6.18 -10.65 5.98
C THR A 57 6.82 -10.20 4.67
N GLN A 58 7.80 -9.30 4.73
CA GLN A 58 8.53 -8.83 3.59
C GLN A 58 9.24 -9.95 2.81
N ILE A 59 9.97 -10.81 3.48
CA ILE A 59 10.72 -11.90 2.83
C ILE A 59 9.74 -12.91 2.23
N SER A 60 8.69 -13.26 2.96
CA SER A 60 7.64 -14.16 2.48
C SER A 60 6.95 -13.64 1.23
N LEU A 61 6.58 -12.36 1.25
CA LEU A 61 5.92 -11.71 0.14
C LEU A 61 6.84 -11.53 -1.08
N TRP A 62 8.15 -11.35 -0.86
CA TRP A 62 9.12 -11.29 -1.96
C TRP A 62 9.21 -12.61 -2.74
N SER A 63 9.21 -13.74 -2.03
CA SER A 63 9.19 -15.07 -2.65
C SER A 63 7.92 -15.34 -3.46
N ILE A 64 6.76 -14.95 -2.91
CA ILE A 64 5.46 -15.06 -3.59
C ILE A 64 5.45 -14.19 -4.85
N ASN A 65 6.00 -12.98 -4.75
CA ASN A 65 6.04 -12.02 -5.83
C ASN A 65 6.87 -12.51 -7.03
N LEU A 66 8.06 -13.05 -6.78
CA LEU A 66 8.87 -13.68 -7.82
C LEU A 66 8.11 -14.78 -8.56
N ARG A 67 7.33 -15.57 -7.82
CA ARG A 67 6.53 -16.65 -8.42
C ARG A 67 5.37 -16.13 -9.26
N ILE A 68 4.75 -15.02 -8.87
CA ILE A 68 3.67 -14.37 -9.63
C ILE A 68 4.21 -13.75 -10.93
N MET A 69 5.45 -13.25 -10.92
CA MET A 69 6.09 -12.63 -12.07
C MET A 69 6.87 -13.62 -12.97
N ASP A 70 6.63 -14.92 -12.88
CA ASP A 70 7.34 -15.96 -13.64
C ASP A 70 8.88 -15.82 -13.55
N ASP A 71 9.40 -15.61 -12.34
CA ASP A 71 10.83 -15.41 -12.02
C ASP A 71 11.49 -14.21 -12.75
N LYS A 72 10.70 -13.27 -13.28
CA LYS A 72 11.21 -12.03 -13.87
C LYS A 72 11.32 -10.94 -12.80
N ALA A 73 12.50 -10.35 -12.67
CA ALA A 73 12.74 -9.25 -11.73
C ALA A 73 12.00 -7.95 -12.13
N ASN A 74 11.73 -7.77 -13.42
CA ASN A 74 11.07 -6.59 -13.98
C ASN A 74 9.98 -7.01 -14.97
N GLN A 75 8.79 -6.47 -14.80
CA GLN A 75 7.68 -6.61 -15.74
C GLN A 75 7.42 -5.26 -16.41
N ALA A 76 7.60 -5.21 -17.75
CA ALA A 76 7.25 -4.03 -18.51
C ALA A 76 5.73 -4.00 -18.75
N ILE A 77 5.10 -2.88 -18.44
CA ILE A 77 3.71 -2.58 -18.77
C ILE A 77 3.78 -1.67 -20.00
N ASN A 78 3.59 -2.23 -21.21
CA ASN A 78 3.64 -1.44 -22.44
C ASN A 78 2.44 -0.49 -22.53
N PRO A 79 2.64 0.83 -22.43
CA PRO A 79 1.54 1.79 -22.49
C PRO A 79 0.88 1.89 -23.88
N SER A 80 1.48 1.26 -24.91
CA SER A 80 0.91 1.25 -26.27
C SER A 80 -0.20 0.21 -26.46
N ASN A 81 -0.31 -0.79 -25.58
CA ASN A 81 -1.26 -1.89 -25.73
C ASN A 81 -2.39 -1.84 -24.69
N PHE A 82 -2.29 -0.98 -23.70
CA PHE A 82 -3.26 -0.89 -22.60
C PHE A 82 -3.60 0.56 -22.30
N ASP A 83 -4.89 0.86 -22.10
CA ASP A 83 -5.38 2.16 -21.65
C ASP A 83 -5.06 2.30 -20.16
N LEU A 84 -3.97 2.96 -19.81
CA LEU A 84 -3.54 3.18 -18.43
C LEU A 84 -4.21 4.43 -17.85
N LEU A 85 -4.59 4.38 -16.55
CA LEU A 85 -5.18 5.53 -15.84
C LEU A 85 -4.24 6.72 -15.77
N VAL A 86 -2.94 6.46 -15.61
CA VAL A 86 -1.89 7.48 -15.55
C VAL A 86 -0.79 7.11 -16.52
N SER A 87 -0.82 7.67 -17.74
CA SER A 87 0.20 7.44 -18.75
C SER A 87 0.87 8.74 -19.16
N LEU A 88 2.21 8.71 -19.30
CA LEU A 88 2.99 9.84 -19.84
C LEU A 88 2.65 10.18 -21.30
N ARG A 89 1.98 9.28 -22.01
CA ARG A 89 1.71 9.42 -23.43
C ARG A 89 0.52 10.33 -23.74
N ASP A 90 -0.48 10.38 -22.86
CA ASP A 90 -1.72 11.14 -23.08
C ASP A 90 -1.66 12.63 -22.70
N VAL A 91 -0.49 13.12 -22.32
CA VAL A 91 -0.27 14.52 -21.92
C VAL A 91 -0.63 15.53 -23.03
N ARG A 92 -0.94 15.08 -24.24
CA ARG A 92 -0.97 15.96 -25.42
C ARG A 92 -2.35 16.35 -25.98
N GLN A 93 -3.46 15.76 -25.54
CA GLN A 93 -4.71 15.97 -26.28
C GLN A 93 -5.91 16.56 -25.54
N PHE A 94 -6.02 16.50 -24.21
CA PHE A 94 -7.13 17.13 -23.47
C PHE A 94 -6.73 17.59 -22.06
N ALA A 95 -7.32 18.68 -21.58
CA ALA A 95 -7.04 19.23 -20.24
C ALA A 95 -7.39 18.29 -19.06
N LEU A 96 -8.18 17.25 -19.31
CA LEU A 96 -8.57 16.21 -18.37
C LEU A 96 -7.62 14.99 -18.37
N ASP A 97 -6.78 14.84 -19.38
CA ASP A 97 -5.83 13.73 -19.54
C ASP A 97 -4.43 14.02 -18.98
N ASN A 98 -4.28 15.11 -18.24
CA ASN A 98 -3.03 15.40 -17.57
C ASN A 98 -2.82 14.40 -16.40
N PRO A 99 -1.75 13.61 -16.39
CA PRO A 99 -1.47 12.64 -15.31
C PRO A 99 -1.39 13.30 -13.94
N ILE A 100 -1.00 14.57 -13.89
CA ILE A 100 -0.96 15.37 -12.65
C ILE A 100 -2.38 15.63 -12.14
N LEU A 101 -3.33 15.94 -13.02
CA LEU A 101 -4.72 16.21 -12.62
C LEU A 101 -5.42 14.95 -12.15
N VAL A 102 -5.21 13.82 -12.84
CA VAL A 102 -5.72 12.50 -12.42
C VAL A 102 -5.17 12.12 -11.04
N ALA A 103 -3.85 12.25 -10.83
CA ALA A 103 -3.23 11.97 -9.54
C ALA A 103 -3.75 12.91 -8.44
N LEU A 104 -3.99 14.18 -8.74
CA LEU A 104 -4.55 15.15 -7.79
C LEU A 104 -5.98 14.80 -7.39
N ILE A 105 -6.85 14.49 -8.37
CA ILE A 105 -8.23 14.04 -8.10
C ILE A 105 -8.22 12.77 -7.25
N PHE A 106 -7.40 11.80 -7.62
CA PHE A 106 -7.30 10.54 -6.88
C PHE A 106 -6.84 10.76 -5.43
N THR A 107 -5.85 11.61 -5.24
CA THR A 107 -5.36 12.00 -3.91
C THR A 107 -6.44 12.73 -3.10
N ALA A 108 -7.18 13.65 -3.72
CA ALA A 108 -8.27 14.37 -3.06
C ALA A 108 -9.40 13.43 -2.62
N VAL A 109 -9.76 12.47 -3.46
CA VAL A 109 -10.77 11.43 -3.13
C VAL A 109 -10.30 10.58 -1.95
N ILE A 110 -9.03 10.14 -1.95
CA ILE A 110 -8.47 9.35 -0.83
C ILE A 110 -8.47 10.16 0.46
N ILE A 111 -8.06 11.43 0.42
CA ILE A 111 -8.08 12.30 1.60
C ILE A 111 -9.51 12.47 2.13
N ALA A 112 -10.49 12.68 1.27
CA ALA A 112 -11.88 12.80 1.66
C ALA A 112 -12.42 11.51 2.29
N LEU A 113 -12.11 10.34 1.72
CA LEU A 113 -12.48 9.03 2.27
C LEU A 113 -11.81 8.78 3.62
N LEU A 114 -10.54 9.12 3.77
CA LEU A 114 -9.83 8.98 5.05
C LEU A 114 -10.40 9.91 6.10
N TYR A 115 -10.69 11.16 5.74
CA TYR A 115 -11.30 12.13 6.66
C TYR A 115 -12.64 11.63 7.17
N TRP A 116 -13.48 11.13 6.27
CA TRP A 116 -14.76 10.52 6.63
C TRP A 116 -14.58 9.27 7.50
N PHE A 117 -13.65 8.36 7.13
CA PHE A 117 -13.37 7.13 7.87
C PHE A 117 -12.88 7.41 9.30
N PHE A 118 -11.93 8.35 9.48
CA PHE A 118 -11.44 8.71 10.81
C PHE A 118 -12.44 9.48 11.67
N GLY A 119 -13.53 9.98 11.08
CA GLY A 119 -14.68 10.51 11.78
C GLY A 119 -15.63 9.43 12.32
N THR A 120 -15.52 8.17 11.85
CA THR A 120 -16.35 7.06 12.36
C THR A 120 -15.83 6.53 13.70
N GLU A 121 -16.67 5.73 14.38
CA GLU A 121 -16.29 5.08 15.65
C GLU A 121 -15.06 4.16 15.50
N LEU A 122 -14.95 3.44 14.37
CA LEU A 122 -13.79 2.59 14.07
C LEU A 122 -12.51 3.43 13.92
N GLY A 123 -12.59 4.54 13.18
CA GLY A 123 -11.45 5.43 12.99
C GLY A 123 -11.01 6.10 14.29
N SER A 124 -11.95 6.55 15.12
CA SER A 124 -11.64 7.12 16.44
C SER A 124 -11.02 6.08 17.38
N GLY A 125 -11.50 4.83 17.34
CA GLY A 125 -10.91 3.69 18.06
C GLY A 125 -9.47 3.38 17.66
N ILE A 126 -9.16 3.43 16.35
CA ILE A 126 -7.80 3.25 15.85
C ILE A 126 -6.88 4.38 16.37
N ARG A 127 -7.34 5.64 16.31
CA ARG A 127 -6.58 6.79 16.82
C ARG A 127 -6.33 6.70 18.32
N ALA A 128 -7.33 6.35 19.10
CA ALA A 128 -7.22 6.16 20.54
C ALA A 128 -6.23 5.05 20.90
N THR A 129 -6.29 3.92 20.16
CA THR A 129 -5.36 2.79 20.33
C THR A 129 -3.92 3.17 20.01
N GLY A 130 -3.72 4.04 19.01
CA GLY A 130 -2.39 4.54 18.64
C GLY A 130 -1.81 5.48 19.69
N ALA A 131 -2.64 6.33 20.33
CA ALA A 131 -2.20 7.28 21.34
C ALA A 131 -1.86 6.60 22.68
N ASN A 132 -2.75 5.74 23.18
CA ASN A 132 -2.52 5.00 24.43
C ASN A 132 -3.26 3.65 24.43
N PRO A 133 -2.56 2.53 24.16
CA PRO A 133 -3.17 1.22 24.12
C PRO A 133 -3.77 0.77 25.47
N ASN A 134 -3.14 1.16 26.58
CA ASN A 134 -3.59 0.76 27.93
C ASN A 134 -4.89 1.45 28.32
N MET A 135 -5.01 2.74 28.02
CA MET A 135 -6.23 3.51 28.24
C MET A 135 -7.38 2.97 27.35
N SER A 136 -7.09 2.64 26.09
CA SER A 136 -8.08 2.06 25.17
C SER A 136 -8.61 0.73 25.67
N ARG A 137 -7.75 -0.13 26.23
CA ARG A 137 -8.17 -1.40 26.88
C ARG A 137 -9.07 -1.16 28.08
N ALA A 138 -8.76 -0.18 28.91
CA ALA A 138 -9.57 0.16 30.06
C ALA A 138 -10.99 0.63 29.70
N GLN A 139 -11.15 1.21 28.51
CA GLN A 139 -12.44 1.62 27.95
C GLN A 139 -13.17 0.48 27.19
N GLY A 140 -12.65 -0.75 27.24
CA GLY A 140 -13.26 -1.90 26.55
C GLY A 140 -12.98 -1.99 25.05
N ILE A 141 -12.10 -1.15 24.51
CA ILE A 141 -11.73 -1.16 23.09
C ILE A 141 -10.78 -2.34 22.81
N ASN A 142 -11.09 -3.13 21.78
CA ASN A 142 -10.23 -4.23 21.38
C ASN A 142 -9.00 -3.72 20.61
N VAL A 143 -7.91 -3.52 21.35
CA VAL A 143 -6.65 -2.98 20.83
C VAL A 143 -6.05 -3.85 19.71
N GLY A 144 -6.18 -5.18 19.83
CA GLY A 144 -5.66 -6.11 18.80
C GLY A 144 -6.34 -5.90 17.46
N ARG A 145 -7.68 -5.88 17.43
CA ARG A 145 -8.45 -5.63 16.19
C ARG A 145 -8.12 -4.27 15.58
N ASN A 146 -8.03 -3.24 16.39
CA ASN A 146 -7.74 -1.89 15.90
C ASN A 146 -6.32 -1.78 15.31
N LYS A 147 -5.34 -2.46 15.90
CA LYS A 147 -3.98 -2.55 15.31
C LYS A 147 -3.99 -3.24 13.95
N VAL A 148 -4.69 -4.38 13.83
CA VAL A 148 -4.79 -5.11 12.55
C VAL A 148 -5.48 -4.24 11.51
N LEU A 149 -6.61 -3.60 11.83
CA LEU A 149 -7.34 -2.72 10.91
C LEU A 149 -6.49 -1.51 10.47
N GLY A 150 -5.75 -0.91 11.41
CA GLY A 150 -4.84 0.19 11.09
C GLY A 150 -3.73 -0.22 10.12
N LEU A 151 -3.14 -1.40 10.30
CA LEU A 151 -2.12 -1.95 9.40
C LEU A 151 -2.70 -2.32 8.03
N MET A 152 -3.90 -2.91 7.98
CA MET A 152 -4.60 -3.19 6.73
C MET A 152 -4.84 -1.92 5.91
N LEU A 153 -5.35 -0.89 6.58
CA LEU A 153 -5.68 0.38 5.94
C LEU A 153 -4.42 1.10 5.45
N SER A 154 -3.38 1.16 6.26
CA SER A 154 -2.10 1.76 5.90
C SER A 154 -1.48 1.05 4.69
N ASN A 155 -1.40 -0.28 4.73
CA ASN A 155 -0.87 -1.06 3.63
C ASN A 155 -1.73 -0.98 2.37
N GLY A 156 -3.05 -0.92 2.49
CA GLY A 156 -3.96 -0.71 1.37
C GLY A 156 -3.72 0.62 0.65
N ILE A 157 -3.52 1.71 1.39
CA ILE A 157 -3.25 3.04 0.81
C ILE A 157 -1.88 3.07 0.12
N VAL A 158 -0.86 2.51 0.76
CA VAL A 158 0.47 2.39 0.14
C VAL A 158 0.41 1.53 -1.12
N ALA A 159 -0.44 0.46 -1.13
CA ALA A 159 -0.69 -0.36 -2.30
C ALA A 159 -1.26 0.45 -3.46
N LEU A 160 -2.24 1.25 -3.18
CA LEU A 160 -2.89 2.08 -4.18
C LEU A 160 -1.90 3.09 -4.78
N SER A 161 -1.11 3.75 -3.94
CA SER A 161 -0.07 4.70 -4.39
C SER A 161 0.97 4.03 -5.29
N SER A 162 1.46 2.83 -4.91
CA SER A 162 2.47 2.12 -5.70
C SER A 162 1.92 1.59 -7.01
N ALA A 163 0.66 1.12 -7.04
CA ALA A 163 0.01 0.68 -8.27
C ALA A 163 -0.14 1.83 -9.29
N LEU A 164 -0.49 3.04 -8.84
CA LEU A 164 -0.51 4.22 -9.68
C LEU A 164 0.89 4.60 -10.18
N TYR A 165 1.90 4.49 -9.30
CA TYR A 165 3.28 4.77 -9.66
C TYR A 165 3.84 3.79 -10.69
N ALA A 166 3.51 2.48 -10.58
CA ALA A 166 3.89 1.47 -11.57
C ALA A 166 3.27 1.74 -12.94
N GLN A 167 2.01 2.18 -12.98
CA GLN A 167 1.36 2.59 -14.24
C GLN A 167 2.04 3.84 -14.84
N TYR A 168 2.40 4.81 -14.01
CA TYR A 168 3.11 6.02 -14.45
C TYR A 168 4.49 5.69 -15.04
N GLN A 169 5.26 4.82 -14.39
CA GLN A 169 6.58 4.40 -14.87
C GLN A 169 6.53 3.44 -16.06
N GLY A 170 5.42 2.71 -16.25
CA GLY A 170 5.30 1.71 -17.31
C GLY A 170 6.11 0.44 -17.06
N PHE A 171 6.64 0.24 -15.87
CA PHE A 171 7.28 -1.01 -15.44
C PHE A 171 7.14 -1.23 -13.94
N SER A 172 7.15 -2.50 -13.53
CA SER A 172 7.18 -2.92 -12.12
C SER A 172 8.51 -3.60 -11.83
N ASP A 173 9.22 -3.14 -10.78
CA ASP A 173 10.48 -3.70 -10.32
C ASP A 173 10.31 -4.28 -8.91
N VAL A 174 10.62 -5.56 -8.76
CA VAL A 174 10.57 -6.29 -7.47
C VAL A 174 11.52 -5.69 -6.42
N ASN A 175 12.56 -4.99 -6.83
CA ASN A 175 13.58 -4.44 -5.94
C ASN A 175 13.33 -2.98 -5.53
N ALA A 176 12.35 -2.28 -6.13
CA ALA A 176 12.11 -0.85 -5.90
C ALA A 176 11.90 -0.48 -4.42
N GLY A 177 11.35 -1.39 -3.62
CA GLY A 177 11.08 -1.16 -2.18
C GLY A 177 12.24 -1.41 -1.22
N ARG A 178 13.36 -1.97 -1.67
CA ARG A 178 14.44 -2.39 -0.74
C ARG A 178 15.12 -1.22 -0.03
N GLY A 179 15.36 -0.11 -0.73
CA GLY A 179 15.96 1.09 -0.16
C GLY A 179 15.02 1.88 0.76
N ALA A 180 13.73 1.81 0.51
CA ALA A 180 12.72 2.58 1.25
C ALA A 180 12.64 2.20 2.74
N ILE A 181 12.98 0.95 3.11
CA ILE A 181 12.96 0.48 4.50
C ILE A 181 14.01 1.22 5.32
N VAL A 182 15.23 1.31 4.81
CA VAL A 182 16.34 1.96 5.53
C VAL A 182 16.05 3.44 5.71
N ILE A 183 15.58 4.11 4.66
CA ILE A 183 15.22 5.53 4.69
C ILE A 183 14.03 5.75 5.63
N GLY A 184 12.99 4.92 5.54
CA GLY A 184 11.80 5.01 6.38
C GLY A 184 12.12 4.78 7.86
N LEU A 185 12.93 3.78 8.19
CA LEU A 185 13.35 3.50 9.56
C LEU A 185 14.19 4.64 10.12
N ALA A 186 15.14 5.16 9.34
CA ALA A 186 15.94 6.31 9.73
C ALA A 186 15.09 7.55 10.00
N ALA A 187 14.11 7.83 9.13
CA ALA A 187 13.19 8.97 9.31
C ALA A 187 12.33 8.83 10.58
N VAL A 188 11.83 7.62 10.88
CA VAL A 188 11.07 7.35 12.10
C VAL A 188 11.93 7.53 13.36
N ILE A 189 13.18 7.02 13.35
CA ILE A 189 14.09 7.17 14.49
C ILE A 189 14.42 8.64 14.73
N ILE A 190 14.76 9.38 13.67
CA ILE A 190 15.06 10.83 13.77
C ILE A 190 13.83 11.59 14.28
N GLY A 191 12.64 11.27 13.77
CA GLY A 191 11.39 11.87 14.22
C GLY A 191 11.11 11.57 15.68
N ALA A 192 11.25 10.31 16.11
CA ALA A 192 11.05 9.92 17.50
C ALA A 192 12.00 10.63 18.47
N VAL A 193 13.30 10.76 18.11
CA VAL A 193 14.29 11.48 18.91
C VAL A 193 14.03 12.98 18.96
N SER A 194 13.47 13.55 17.88
CA SER A 194 13.14 14.99 17.84
C SER A 194 11.96 15.39 18.71
N TYR A 195 11.09 14.43 19.08
CA TYR A 195 9.90 14.67 19.93
C TYR A 195 10.10 14.31 21.40
N THR A 196 11.28 13.82 21.79
CA THR A 196 11.63 13.52 23.19
C THR A 196 12.52 14.62 23.76
#